data_14117b893bc266db6b6826a7bf6b769d
#
_entry.id   14117b893bc266db6b6826a7bf6b769d
#
_cell.length_a   1.000
_cell.length_b   1.000
_cell.length_c   1.000
_cell.angle_alpha   90.00
_cell.angle_beta   90.00
_cell.angle_gamma   90.00
#
_symmetry.space_group_name_H-M   'P 1'
#
loop_
_entity.id
_entity.type
_entity.pdbx_description
1 polymer ?
#
loop_
_entity_poly.entity_id
_entity_poly.type
_entity_poly.pdbx_seq_one_letter_code
_entity_poly.pdbx_strand_id
1 'polypeptide(L)'
;IMTLIAWVVTLSYFRWYYREWSLKKPPHVDLLMEEDEWDAITDKRLMTSTLVLLGLTVVMFSAKEFLHLDIEIHAIAMGGAGFALIAARPHEEELREGFINDVVDKVEWQALLFFAGLFLLVGAVGDVGYLEKLANWIFENFGSDEVLLAVAIIWVSAFASALIDNIPFTAAMIPVIVSITEASEATGEPISAAPLFWALAMGAGFGGNATPIGSSAN
;
A
#
# COMPACT_ATOMS: atom_id res chain seq x y z
N ILE A 1 -14.59 -6.53 -1.38
CA ILE A 1 -15.81 -6.58 -2.22
C ILE A 1 -15.76 -5.51 -3.29
N MET A 2 -15.54 -4.21 -2.96
CA MET A 2 -15.47 -3.12 -3.94
C MET A 2 -14.41 -3.34 -5.01
N THR A 3 -13.22 -3.80 -4.63
CA THR A 3 -12.14 -4.13 -5.56
C THR A 3 -12.53 -5.23 -6.56
N LEU A 4 -13.21 -6.27 -6.10
CA LEU A 4 -13.71 -7.34 -6.97
C LEU A 4 -14.77 -6.83 -7.95
N ILE A 5 -15.67 -5.97 -7.49
CA ILE A 5 -16.68 -5.35 -8.36
C ILE A 5 -15.99 -4.49 -9.43
N ALA A 6 -15.06 -3.62 -9.03
CA ALA A 6 -14.28 -2.79 -9.95
C ALA A 6 -13.54 -3.65 -10.99
N TRP A 7 -12.91 -4.74 -10.55
CA TRP A 7 -12.20 -5.68 -11.43
C TRP A 7 -13.14 -6.34 -12.45
N VAL A 8 -14.29 -6.85 -12.01
CA VAL A 8 -15.29 -7.46 -12.91
C VAL A 8 -15.83 -6.43 -13.91
N VAL A 9 -16.14 -5.21 -13.46
CA VAL A 9 -16.61 -4.12 -14.34
C VAL A 9 -15.56 -3.77 -15.38
N THR A 10 -14.30 -3.61 -14.96
CA THR A 10 -13.19 -3.27 -15.85
C THR A 10 -12.94 -4.36 -16.89
N LEU A 11 -12.89 -5.64 -16.49
CA LEU A 11 -12.74 -6.75 -17.41
C LEU A 11 -13.92 -6.85 -18.38
N SER A 12 -15.15 -6.65 -17.90
CA SER A 12 -16.33 -6.66 -18.76
C SER A 12 -16.31 -5.54 -19.78
N TYR A 13 -15.91 -4.34 -19.35
CA TYR A 13 -15.72 -3.19 -20.23
C TYR A 13 -14.64 -3.45 -21.30
N PHE A 14 -13.47 -3.91 -20.91
CA PHE A 14 -12.40 -4.23 -21.86
C PHE A 14 -12.79 -5.32 -22.83
N ARG A 15 -13.46 -6.38 -22.35
CA ARG A 15 -13.96 -7.45 -23.21
C ARG A 15 -15.01 -6.94 -24.22
N TRP A 16 -15.83 -5.99 -23.84
CA TRP A 16 -16.82 -5.37 -24.71
C TRP A 16 -16.16 -4.39 -25.69
N TYR A 17 -15.31 -3.48 -25.21
CA TYR A 17 -14.66 -2.44 -26.01
C TYR A 17 -13.64 -3.01 -27.00
N TYR A 18 -12.82 -3.95 -26.55
CA TYR A 18 -11.78 -4.59 -27.38
C TYR A 18 -12.23 -5.94 -27.95
N ARG A 19 -13.50 -6.20 -28.11
CA ARG A 19 -14.06 -7.48 -28.59
C ARG A 19 -13.42 -7.97 -29.88
N GLU A 20 -13.24 -7.09 -30.85
CA GLU A 20 -12.64 -7.46 -32.15
C GLU A 20 -11.15 -7.75 -32.03
N TRP A 21 -10.47 -7.04 -31.15
CA TRP A 21 -9.03 -7.22 -30.90
C TRP A 21 -8.76 -8.48 -30.07
N SER A 22 -9.58 -8.77 -29.10
CA SER A 22 -9.45 -9.97 -28.24
C SER A 22 -9.71 -11.28 -28.97
N LEU A 23 -10.35 -11.24 -30.15
CA LEU A 23 -10.57 -12.40 -31.01
C LEU A 23 -9.44 -12.62 -32.03
N LYS A 24 -8.55 -11.64 -32.20
CA LYS A 24 -7.41 -11.77 -33.10
C LYS A 24 -6.26 -12.47 -32.37
N LYS A 25 -5.77 -13.55 -32.93
CA LYS A 25 -4.58 -14.23 -32.43
C LYS A 25 -3.36 -13.31 -32.67
N PRO A 26 -2.59 -12.93 -31.63
CA PRO A 26 -1.38 -12.14 -31.82
C PRO A 26 -0.38 -12.87 -32.73
N PRO A 27 0.40 -12.16 -33.55
CA PRO A 27 1.48 -12.78 -34.30
C PRO A 27 2.48 -13.40 -33.31
N HIS A 28 3.00 -14.57 -33.61
CA HIS A 28 3.95 -15.33 -32.79
C HIS A 28 3.41 -15.93 -31.48
N VAL A 29 2.09 -15.96 -31.26
CA VAL A 29 1.50 -16.63 -30.10
C VAL A 29 1.88 -18.11 -30.03
N ASP A 30 2.02 -18.75 -31.21
CA ASP A 30 2.37 -20.17 -31.27
C ASP A 30 3.80 -20.43 -30.74
N LEU A 31 4.73 -19.50 -30.94
CA LEU A 31 6.09 -19.59 -30.38
C LEU A 31 6.09 -19.41 -28.85
N LEU A 32 5.24 -18.51 -28.32
CA LEU A 32 5.09 -18.32 -26.88
C LEU A 32 4.39 -19.50 -26.18
N MET A 33 3.52 -20.22 -26.90
CA MET A 33 2.84 -21.40 -26.38
C MET A 33 3.72 -22.66 -26.37
N GLU A 34 4.85 -22.65 -27.08
CA GLU A 34 5.83 -23.73 -27.08
C GLU A 34 6.84 -23.60 -25.93
N GLU A 35 6.97 -22.42 -25.31
CA GLU A 35 7.84 -22.23 -24.15
C GLU A 35 7.18 -22.81 -22.88
N ASP A 36 7.92 -23.62 -22.13
CA ASP A 36 7.47 -24.08 -20.81
C ASP A 36 7.68 -22.96 -19.79
N GLU A 37 6.57 -22.42 -19.28
CA GLU A 37 6.58 -21.34 -18.28
C GLU A 37 7.41 -21.71 -17.04
N TRP A 38 7.53 -23.01 -16.73
CA TRP A 38 8.29 -23.53 -15.60
C TRP A 38 9.81 -23.52 -15.80
N ASP A 39 10.27 -23.40 -17.05
CA ASP A 39 11.70 -23.29 -17.36
C ASP A 39 12.27 -21.92 -16.97
N ALA A 40 11.43 -20.90 -16.86
CA ALA A 40 11.82 -19.58 -16.34
C ALA A 40 12.21 -19.63 -14.86
N ILE A 41 11.81 -20.67 -14.14
CA ILE A 41 12.10 -20.83 -12.70
C ILE A 41 13.40 -21.62 -12.53
N THR A 42 14.49 -20.90 -12.35
CA THR A 42 15.83 -21.47 -12.18
C THR A 42 16.00 -22.23 -10.84
N ASP A 43 15.36 -21.75 -9.77
CA ASP A 43 15.40 -22.38 -8.44
C ASP A 43 13.97 -22.62 -7.90
N LYS A 44 13.45 -23.84 -8.15
CA LYS A 44 12.12 -24.27 -7.68
C LYS A 44 12.04 -24.34 -6.16
N ARG A 45 13.15 -24.63 -5.47
CA ARG A 45 13.18 -24.69 -4.01
C ARG A 45 13.07 -23.29 -3.40
N LEU A 46 13.84 -22.34 -3.93
CA LEU A 46 13.77 -20.95 -3.51
C LEU A 46 12.37 -20.37 -3.76
N MET A 47 11.81 -20.59 -4.94
CA MET A 47 10.46 -20.16 -5.25
C MET A 47 9.44 -20.73 -4.25
N THR A 48 9.46 -22.05 -4.01
CA THR A 48 8.48 -22.70 -3.11
C THR A 48 8.64 -22.20 -1.68
N SER A 49 9.88 -22.09 -1.16
CA SER A 49 10.11 -21.60 0.19
C SER A 49 9.68 -20.14 0.36
N THR A 50 9.93 -19.30 -0.63
CA THR A 50 9.51 -17.89 -0.61
C THR A 50 7.98 -17.76 -0.65
N LEU A 51 7.30 -18.54 -1.49
CA LEU A 51 5.83 -18.56 -1.54
C LEU A 51 5.21 -19.05 -0.23
N VAL A 52 5.78 -20.09 0.37
CA VAL A 52 5.31 -20.61 1.68
C VAL A 52 5.52 -19.56 2.77
N LEU A 53 6.69 -18.92 2.82
CA LEU A 53 6.98 -17.86 3.79
C LEU A 53 6.07 -16.64 3.59
N LEU A 54 5.84 -16.23 2.35
CA LEU A 54 4.90 -15.15 2.03
C LEU A 54 3.49 -15.51 2.50
N GLY A 55 3.01 -16.71 2.18
CA GLY A 55 1.71 -17.20 2.63
C GLY A 55 1.61 -17.23 4.16
N LEU A 56 2.64 -17.70 4.85
CA LEU A 56 2.70 -17.72 6.31
C LEU A 56 2.67 -16.30 6.89
N THR A 57 3.40 -15.36 6.30
CA THR A 57 3.40 -13.95 6.73
C THR A 57 2.01 -13.32 6.58
N VAL A 58 1.31 -13.58 5.47
CA VAL A 58 -0.08 -13.10 5.26
C VAL A 58 -1.04 -13.73 6.27
N VAL A 59 -0.87 -15.04 6.55
CA VAL A 59 -1.66 -15.72 7.59
C VAL A 59 -1.38 -15.13 8.97
N MET A 60 -0.13 -14.80 9.30
CA MET A 60 0.24 -14.17 10.57
C MET A 60 -0.36 -12.77 10.72
N PHE A 61 -0.37 -11.95 9.65
CA PHE A 61 -1.06 -10.65 9.67
C PHE A 61 -2.56 -10.81 9.95
N SER A 62 -3.20 -11.78 9.30
CA SER A 62 -4.61 -12.07 9.55
C SER A 62 -4.86 -12.63 10.95
N ALA A 63 -4.03 -13.58 11.39
CA ALA A 63 -4.14 -14.20 12.71
C ALA A 63 -3.95 -13.17 13.84
N LYS A 64 -3.03 -12.20 13.68
CA LYS A 64 -2.85 -11.11 14.64
C LYS A 64 -4.16 -10.40 14.91
N GLU A 65 -4.90 -10.04 13.87
CA GLU A 65 -6.18 -9.32 13.99
C GLU A 65 -7.27 -10.20 14.61
N PHE A 66 -7.42 -11.44 14.14
CA PHE A 66 -8.46 -12.35 14.63
C PHE A 66 -8.23 -12.85 16.05
N LEU A 67 -6.99 -13.09 16.42
CA LEU A 67 -6.62 -13.64 17.74
C LEU A 67 -6.24 -12.56 18.74
N HIS A 68 -6.29 -11.28 18.34
CA HIS A 68 -5.88 -10.14 19.15
C HIS A 68 -4.46 -10.33 19.74
N LEU A 69 -3.52 -10.81 18.90
CA LEU A 69 -2.16 -11.03 19.35
C LEU A 69 -1.45 -9.69 19.56
N ASP A 70 -0.78 -9.56 20.67
CA ASP A 70 0.03 -8.37 21.01
C ASP A 70 1.42 -8.45 20.32
N ILE A 71 1.40 -8.57 18.99
CA ILE A 71 2.58 -8.60 18.13
C ILE A 71 2.46 -7.46 17.12
N GLU A 72 3.46 -6.62 17.05
CA GLU A 72 3.47 -5.52 16.09
C GLU A 72 3.62 -6.02 14.64
N ILE A 73 2.91 -5.37 13.71
CA ILE A 73 2.90 -5.75 12.28
C ILE A 73 4.32 -5.76 11.69
N HIS A 74 5.13 -4.76 12.05
CA HIS A 74 6.51 -4.67 11.60
C HIS A 74 7.39 -5.84 12.11
N ALA A 75 7.11 -6.38 13.30
CA ALA A 75 7.82 -7.53 13.83
C ALA A 75 7.54 -8.80 13.02
N ILE A 76 6.29 -8.99 12.59
CA ILE A 76 5.90 -10.10 11.68
C ILE A 76 6.61 -9.95 10.33
N ALA A 77 6.61 -8.73 9.76
CA ALA A 77 7.26 -8.47 8.48
C ALA A 77 8.78 -8.70 8.54
N MET A 78 9.45 -8.17 9.57
CA MET A 78 10.89 -8.37 9.77
C MET A 78 11.25 -9.82 10.05
N GLY A 79 10.43 -10.53 10.83
CA GLY A 79 10.58 -11.96 11.06
C GLY A 79 10.49 -12.76 9.75
N GLY A 80 9.46 -12.48 8.94
CA GLY A 80 9.28 -13.08 7.62
C GLY A 80 10.47 -12.83 6.70
N ALA A 81 10.98 -11.60 6.64
CA ALA A 81 12.17 -11.23 5.88
C ALA A 81 13.42 -11.97 6.38
N GLY A 82 13.61 -12.06 7.69
CA GLY A 82 14.73 -12.81 8.28
C GLY A 82 14.69 -14.31 7.93
N PHE A 83 13.52 -14.93 8.00
CA PHE A 83 13.36 -16.34 7.56
C PHE A 83 13.58 -16.49 6.06
N ALA A 84 13.12 -15.54 5.23
CA ALA A 84 13.36 -15.55 3.80
C ALA A 84 14.87 -15.49 3.48
N LEU A 85 15.64 -14.64 4.17
CA LEU A 85 17.10 -14.58 4.04
C LEU A 85 17.78 -15.90 4.40
N ILE A 86 17.33 -16.56 5.46
CA ILE A 86 17.86 -17.86 5.86
C ILE A 86 17.53 -18.92 4.80
N ALA A 87 16.31 -18.93 4.28
CA ALA A 87 15.86 -19.88 3.26
C ALA A 87 16.57 -19.66 1.91
N ALA A 88 16.84 -18.40 1.57
CA ALA A 88 17.50 -18.00 0.32
C ALA A 88 19.03 -18.17 0.37
N ARG A 89 19.60 -18.45 1.55
CA ARG A 89 21.06 -18.55 1.72
C ARG A 89 21.65 -19.62 0.81
N PRO A 90 22.65 -19.28 0.00
CA PRO A 90 23.32 -20.25 -0.88
C PRO A 90 24.00 -21.39 -0.07
N HIS A 91 24.01 -22.60 -0.65
CA HIS A 91 24.66 -23.76 -0.04
C HIS A 91 26.19 -23.74 -0.27
N GLU A 92 26.62 -23.15 -1.39
CA GLU A 92 28.01 -23.02 -1.78
C GLU A 92 28.72 -21.93 -0.99
N GLU A 93 29.85 -22.20 -0.41
CA GLU A 93 30.61 -21.25 0.44
C GLU A 93 31.05 -20.01 -0.34
N GLU A 94 31.48 -20.17 -1.59
CA GLU A 94 31.89 -19.05 -2.45
C GLU A 94 30.78 -18.02 -2.71
N LEU A 95 29.54 -18.47 -2.81
CA LEU A 95 28.37 -17.58 -3.02
C LEU A 95 27.88 -16.92 -1.73
N ARG A 96 28.31 -17.41 -0.56
CA ARG A 96 27.89 -16.87 0.75
C ARG A 96 28.54 -15.53 1.07
N GLU A 97 29.81 -15.33 0.66
CA GLU A 97 30.55 -14.11 1.02
C GLU A 97 29.91 -12.84 0.43
N GLY A 98 29.33 -12.92 -0.78
CA GLY A 98 28.66 -11.79 -1.43
C GLY A 98 27.15 -11.67 -1.11
N PHE A 99 26.51 -12.76 -0.66
CA PHE A 99 25.05 -12.85 -0.59
C PHE A 99 24.37 -11.72 0.21
N ILE A 100 24.90 -11.40 1.39
CA ILE A 100 24.31 -10.33 2.22
C ILE A 100 24.49 -8.96 1.56
N ASN A 101 25.65 -8.72 0.95
CA ASN A 101 25.90 -7.47 0.24
C ASN A 101 24.94 -7.34 -0.96
N ASP A 102 24.76 -8.41 -1.73
CA ASP A 102 23.85 -8.45 -2.86
C ASP A 102 22.38 -8.18 -2.45
N VAL A 103 21.97 -8.65 -1.28
CA VAL A 103 20.65 -8.38 -0.73
C VAL A 103 20.55 -6.93 -0.28
N VAL A 104 21.55 -6.42 0.44
CA VAL A 104 21.57 -5.02 0.92
C VAL A 104 21.58 -4.04 -0.24
N ASP A 105 22.31 -4.34 -1.32
CA ASP A 105 22.38 -3.51 -2.52
C ASP A 105 21.03 -3.47 -3.28
N LYS A 106 20.19 -4.50 -3.13
CA LYS A 106 18.84 -4.53 -3.72
C LYS A 106 17.78 -3.82 -2.88
N VAL A 107 18.11 -3.38 -1.66
CA VAL A 107 17.21 -2.59 -0.84
C VAL A 107 17.05 -1.20 -1.46
N GLU A 108 15.82 -0.77 -1.62
CA GLU A 108 15.51 0.58 -2.15
C GLU A 108 15.78 1.67 -1.10
N TRP A 109 17.06 1.91 -0.79
CA TRP A 109 17.49 2.91 0.18
C TRP A 109 16.95 4.30 -0.10
N GLN A 110 16.77 4.65 -1.38
CA GLN A 110 16.21 5.94 -1.78
C GLN A 110 14.79 6.11 -1.29
N ALA A 111 13.95 5.06 -1.43
CA ALA A 111 12.58 5.07 -0.93
C ALA A 111 12.54 5.17 0.60
N LEU A 112 13.39 4.41 1.30
CA LEU A 112 13.47 4.46 2.77
C LEU A 112 13.90 5.84 3.28
N LEU A 113 14.92 6.45 2.67
CA LEU A 113 15.37 7.81 3.02
C LEU A 113 14.33 8.86 2.68
N PHE A 114 13.61 8.70 1.57
CA PHE A 114 12.49 9.57 1.21
C PHE A 114 11.39 9.53 2.28
N PHE A 115 10.96 8.33 2.70
CA PHE A 115 9.95 8.21 3.76
C PHE A 115 10.45 8.75 5.10
N ALA A 116 11.70 8.48 5.47
CA ALA A 116 12.28 9.06 6.69
C ALA A 116 12.24 10.59 6.65
N GLY A 117 12.64 11.21 5.53
CA GLY A 117 12.57 12.65 5.34
C GLY A 117 11.14 13.18 5.36
N LEU A 118 10.19 12.47 4.74
CA LEU A 118 8.78 12.82 4.75
C LEU A 118 8.22 12.84 6.18
N PHE A 119 8.47 11.79 6.97
CA PHE A 119 7.99 11.74 8.37
C PHE A 119 8.60 12.83 9.24
N LEU A 120 9.87 13.17 9.02
CA LEU A 120 10.51 14.30 9.70
C LEU A 120 9.83 15.63 9.34
N LEU A 121 9.52 15.86 8.07
CA LEU A 121 8.83 17.07 7.62
C LEU A 121 7.41 17.15 8.18
N VAL A 122 6.65 16.07 8.13
CA VAL A 122 5.29 15.99 8.68
C VAL A 122 5.30 16.22 10.19
N GLY A 123 6.26 15.63 10.90
CA GLY A 123 6.46 15.86 12.33
C GLY A 123 6.75 17.33 12.62
N ALA A 124 7.70 17.95 11.90
CA ALA A 124 8.04 19.37 12.06
C ALA A 124 6.83 20.30 11.79
N VAL A 125 6.02 19.99 10.77
CA VAL A 125 4.77 20.74 10.46
C VAL A 125 3.76 20.60 11.59
N GLY A 126 3.68 19.41 12.21
CA GLY A 126 2.87 19.15 13.41
C GLY A 126 3.33 19.97 14.61
N ASP A 127 4.64 19.93 14.92
CA ASP A 127 5.22 20.66 16.05
C ASP A 127 5.01 22.18 15.98
N VAL A 128 4.96 22.73 14.76
CA VAL A 128 4.66 24.16 14.53
C VAL A 128 3.16 24.48 14.63
N GLY A 129 2.30 23.46 14.80
CA GLY A 129 0.85 23.59 14.94
C GLY A 129 0.09 23.88 13.65
N TYR A 130 0.69 23.65 12.47
CA TYR A 130 -0.02 23.82 11.21
C TYR A 130 -1.07 22.74 10.97
N LEU A 131 -0.81 21.51 11.42
CA LEU A 131 -1.78 20.41 11.30
C LEU A 131 -3.02 20.68 12.14
N GLU A 132 -2.84 21.19 13.37
CA GLU A 132 -3.93 21.59 14.24
C GLU A 132 -4.75 22.74 13.64
N LYS A 133 -4.09 23.75 13.05
CA LYS A 133 -4.80 24.83 12.34
C LYS A 133 -5.60 24.33 11.16
N LEU A 134 -5.07 23.38 10.38
CA LEU A 134 -5.78 22.75 9.27
C LEU A 134 -6.97 21.95 9.76
N ALA A 135 -6.80 21.17 10.84
CA ALA A 135 -7.86 20.39 11.45
C ALA A 135 -9.00 21.28 11.95
N ASN A 136 -8.68 22.35 12.68
CA ASN A 136 -9.67 23.31 13.17
C ASN A 136 -10.41 23.99 12.00
N TRP A 137 -9.70 24.38 10.93
CA TRP A 137 -10.32 24.96 9.75
C TRP A 137 -11.29 23.97 9.07
N ILE A 138 -10.91 22.69 8.95
CA ILE A 138 -11.77 21.65 8.41
C ILE A 138 -13.02 21.50 9.30
N PHE A 139 -12.83 21.42 10.60
CA PHE A 139 -13.92 21.26 11.55
C PHE A 139 -14.89 22.48 11.54
N GLU A 140 -14.37 23.68 11.49
CA GLU A 140 -15.18 24.91 11.40
C GLU A 140 -16.01 24.99 10.12
N ASN A 141 -15.51 24.47 9.00
CA ASN A 141 -16.19 24.55 7.71
C ASN A 141 -17.13 23.36 7.42
N PHE A 142 -16.82 22.19 7.93
CA PHE A 142 -17.58 20.95 7.66
C PHE A 142 -18.39 20.49 8.90
N GLY A 143 -18.12 21.09 10.07
CA GLY A 143 -18.81 20.75 11.31
C GLY A 143 -18.47 19.37 11.84
N SER A 144 -19.32 18.86 12.73
CA SER A 144 -19.24 17.52 13.33
C SER A 144 -19.96 16.44 12.49
N ASP A 145 -20.38 16.75 11.26
CA ASP A 145 -21.00 15.77 10.38
C ASP A 145 -19.96 14.79 9.84
N GLU A 146 -19.87 13.63 10.49
CA GLU A 146 -18.92 12.54 10.19
C GLU A 146 -19.04 12.07 8.73
N VAL A 147 -20.26 12.04 8.17
CA VAL A 147 -20.49 11.60 6.78
C VAL A 147 -19.94 12.63 5.80
N LEU A 148 -20.20 13.92 6.06
CA LEU A 148 -19.72 15.01 5.22
C LEU A 148 -18.18 15.07 5.23
N LEU A 149 -17.57 14.92 6.41
CA LEU A 149 -16.12 14.87 6.56
C LEU A 149 -15.52 13.65 5.84
N ALA A 150 -16.11 12.47 5.98
CA ALA A 150 -15.65 11.28 5.30
C ALA A 150 -15.73 11.44 3.77
N VAL A 151 -16.84 11.99 3.24
CA VAL A 151 -16.99 12.25 1.80
C VAL A 151 -15.96 13.27 1.33
N ALA A 152 -15.74 14.35 2.08
CA ALA A 152 -14.72 15.35 1.75
C ALA A 152 -13.31 14.74 1.71
N ILE A 153 -12.97 13.91 2.70
CA ILE A 153 -11.68 13.20 2.76
C ILE A 153 -11.53 12.26 1.57
N ILE A 154 -12.56 11.49 1.19
CA ILE A 154 -12.51 10.61 0.00
C ILE A 154 -12.14 11.42 -1.24
N TRP A 155 -12.85 12.51 -1.51
CA TRP A 155 -12.63 13.29 -2.74
C TRP A 155 -11.29 14.02 -2.73
N VAL A 156 -10.94 14.68 -1.62
CA VAL A 156 -9.63 15.36 -1.49
C VAL A 156 -8.50 14.37 -1.65
N SER A 157 -8.61 13.20 -0.99
CA SER A 157 -7.61 12.15 -1.07
C SER A 157 -7.51 11.56 -2.48
N ALA A 158 -8.63 11.36 -3.17
CA ALA A 158 -8.63 10.84 -4.53
C ALA A 158 -7.95 11.82 -5.51
N PHE A 159 -8.27 13.11 -5.42
CA PHE A 159 -7.64 14.11 -6.30
C PHE A 159 -6.15 14.30 -5.98
N ALA A 160 -5.79 14.41 -4.71
CA ALA A 160 -4.41 14.61 -4.31
C ALA A 160 -3.55 13.39 -4.64
N SER A 161 -4.04 12.18 -4.34
CA SER A 161 -3.35 10.93 -4.63
C SER A 161 -3.25 10.62 -6.13
N ALA A 162 -4.10 11.21 -6.97
CA ALA A 162 -3.94 11.12 -8.42
C ALA A 162 -2.71 11.87 -8.94
N LEU A 163 -2.22 12.86 -8.19
CA LEU A 163 -1.07 13.72 -8.55
C LEU A 163 0.19 13.42 -7.75
N ILE A 164 0.02 12.85 -6.55
CA ILE A 164 1.10 12.53 -5.61
C ILE A 164 0.98 11.04 -5.31
N ASP A 165 2.10 10.33 -5.21
CA ASP A 165 2.10 8.91 -4.82
C ASP A 165 1.24 8.69 -3.55
N ASN A 166 0.42 7.65 -3.57
CA ASN A 166 -0.58 7.38 -2.53
C ASN A 166 0.03 7.13 -1.14
N ILE A 167 1.23 6.54 -1.07
CA ILE A 167 1.88 6.22 0.21
C ILE A 167 2.31 7.49 0.95
N PRO A 168 3.13 8.40 0.37
CA PRO A 168 3.50 9.65 1.03
C PRO A 168 2.29 10.53 1.34
N PHE A 169 1.28 10.59 0.46
CA PHE A 169 0.07 11.34 0.72
C PHE A 169 -0.69 10.79 1.94
N THR A 170 -0.90 9.47 1.99
CA THR A 170 -1.57 8.82 3.13
C THR A 170 -0.81 9.07 4.43
N ALA A 171 0.51 8.92 4.42
CA ALA A 171 1.35 9.17 5.60
C ALA A 171 1.23 10.61 6.13
N ALA A 172 1.13 11.60 5.24
CA ALA A 172 0.95 13.01 5.60
C ALA A 172 -0.46 13.30 6.14
N MET A 173 -1.49 12.57 5.68
CA MET A 173 -2.87 12.78 6.09
C MET A 173 -3.24 12.12 7.43
N ILE A 174 -2.52 11.09 7.85
CA ILE A 174 -2.78 10.42 9.14
C ILE A 174 -2.78 11.41 10.32
N PRO A 175 -1.73 12.24 10.53
CA PRO A 175 -1.72 13.21 11.61
C PRO A 175 -2.85 14.25 11.49
N VAL A 176 -3.24 14.63 10.26
CA VAL A 176 -4.37 15.56 10.04
C VAL A 176 -5.67 14.97 10.57
N ILE A 177 -5.95 13.68 10.27
CA ILE A 177 -7.15 13.01 10.78
C ILE A 177 -7.11 12.91 12.32
N VAL A 178 -5.96 12.56 12.90
CA VAL A 178 -5.79 12.53 14.35
C VAL A 178 -6.11 13.90 14.97
N SER A 179 -5.57 14.99 14.41
CA SER A 179 -5.85 16.34 14.89
C SER A 179 -7.31 16.76 14.73
N ILE A 180 -8.02 16.29 13.67
CA ILE A 180 -9.47 16.52 13.51
C ILE A 180 -10.25 15.82 14.62
N THR A 181 -9.92 14.57 14.95
CA THR A 181 -10.61 13.84 16.01
C THR A 181 -10.35 14.45 17.38
N GLU A 182 -9.13 14.85 17.68
CA GLU A 182 -8.76 15.55 18.92
C GLU A 182 -9.50 16.89 19.04
N ALA A 183 -9.57 17.68 17.97
CA ALA A 183 -10.33 18.93 17.96
C ALA A 183 -11.84 18.70 18.19
N SER A 184 -12.42 17.63 17.64
CA SER A 184 -13.82 17.27 17.86
C SER A 184 -14.11 16.89 19.30
N GLU A 185 -13.21 16.16 19.96
CA GLU A 185 -13.33 15.83 21.39
C GLU A 185 -13.35 17.09 22.26
N ALA A 186 -12.51 18.09 21.94
CA ALA A 186 -12.44 19.35 22.65
C ALA A 186 -13.72 20.18 22.55
N THR A 187 -14.50 20.02 21.48
CA THR A 187 -15.81 20.73 21.30
C THR A 187 -16.99 20.01 21.94
N GLY A 188 -16.79 18.79 22.46
CA GLY A 188 -17.87 17.97 23.06
C GLY A 188 -18.71 17.20 22.04
N GLU A 189 -18.35 17.22 20.77
CA GLU A 189 -18.98 16.45 19.68
C GLU A 189 -17.95 15.49 19.07
N PRO A 190 -17.60 14.37 19.74
CA PRO A 190 -16.54 13.49 19.32
C PRO A 190 -16.88 12.80 17.99
N ILE A 191 -15.96 12.88 17.03
CA ILE A 191 -16.01 12.19 15.73
C ILE A 191 -15.17 10.92 15.80
N SER A 192 -15.70 9.81 15.27
CA SER A 192 -14.93 8.57 15.21
C SER A 192 -13.81 8.66 14.17
N ALA A 193 -12.59 8.31 14.55
CA ALA A 193 -11.44 8.27 13.65
C ALA A 193 -11.56 7.18 12.58
N ALA A 194 -12.21 6.05 12.89
CA ALA A 194 -12.26 4.89 12.01
C ALA A 194 -12.90 5.18 10.65
N PRO A 195 -14.07 5.82 10.52
CA PRO A 195 -14.64 6.18 9.22
C PRO A 195 -13.75 7.13 8.42
N LEU A 196 -13.04 8.07 9.08
CA LEU A 196 -12.15 9.01 8.42
C LEU A 196 -10.90 8.31 7.87
N PHE A 197 -10.34 7.35 8.59
CA PHE A 197 -9.23 6.52 8.07
C PHE A 197 -9.67 5.61 6.92
N TRP A 198 -10.88 5.05 6.98
CA TRP A 198 -11.42 4.31 5.84
C TRP A 198 -11.64 5.20 4.63
N ALA A 199 -12.14 6.42 4.84
CA ALA A 199 -12.29 7.42 3.80
C ALA A 199 -10.94 7.78 3.15
N LEU A 200 -9.90 8.01 3.96
CA LEU A 200 -8.54 8.24 3.47
C LEU A 200 -8.03 7.06 2.65
N ALA A 201 -8.14 5.84 3.17
CA ALA A 201 -7.67 4.63 2.50
C ALA A 201 -8.36 4.40 1.14
N MET A 202 -9.68 4.58 1.09
CA MET A 202 -10.46 4.47 -0.14
C MET A 202 -10.11 5.59 -1.13
N GLY A 203 -10.07 6.84 -0.68
CA GLY A 203 -9.75 7.99 -1.53
C GLY A 203 -8.34 7.89 -2.10
N ALA A 204 -7.33 7.66 -1.28
CA ALA A 204 -5.95 7.52 -1.71
C ALA A 204 -5.76 6.30 -2.64
N GLY A 205 -6.38 5.16 -2.34
CA GLY A 205 -6.31 3.97 -3.16
C GLY A 205 -6.96 4.14 -4.54
N PHE A 206 -8.13 4.78 -4.62
CA PHE A 206 -8.77 5.07 -5.91
C PHE A 206 -8.04 6.16 -6.70
N GLY A 207 -7.58 7.20 -6.01
CA GLY A 207 -6.81 8.28 -6.62
C GLY A 207 -5.49 7.79 -7.20
N GLY A 208 -4.80 6.92 -6.49
CA GLY A 208 -3.56 6.29 -6.94
C GLY A 208 -3.69 5.54 -8.28
N ASN A 209 -4.88 5.04 -8.62
CA ASN A 209 -5.14 4.37 -9.89
C ASN A 209 -5.56 5.32 -11.03
N ALA A 210 -5.75 6.62 -10.75
CA ALA A 210 -6.26 7.56 -11.75
C ALA A 210 -5.18 8.02 -12.75
N THR A 211 -3.91 8.04 -12.33
CA THR A 211 -2.78 8.44 -13.18
C THR A 211 -1.59 7.49 -13.01
N PRO A 212 -0.67 7.41 -13.98
CA PRO A 212 0.53 6.58 -13.86
C PRO A 212 1.48 7.00 -12.74
N ILE A 213 1.37 8.22 -12.22
CA ILE A 213 2.22 8.76 -11.15
C ILE A 213 1.53 8.70 -9.77
N GLY A 214 0.24 8.39 -9.72
CA GLY A 214 -0.55 8.36 -8.49
C GLY A 214 -0.23 7.17 -7.58
N SER A 215 0.48 6.17 -8.08
CA SER A 215 0.95 5.03 -7.28
C SER A 215 2.22 4.46 -7.88
N SER A 216 3.18 4.13 -7.02
CA SER A 216 4.40 3.41 -7.39
C SER A 216 4.15 1.97 -7.89
N ALA A 217 2.92 1.47 -7.72
CA ALA A 217 2.50 0.14 -8.17
C ALA A 217 1.89 0.12 -9.58
N ASN A 218 1.73 1.29 -10.24
CA ASN A 218 1.12 1.41 -11.58
C ASN A 218 2.11 1.13 -12.73
#